data_9d7441ac8c5c0afeab1867885de78bcb
#
_entry.id   9d7441ac8c5c0afeab1867885de78bcb
#
_cell.length_a   1.000
_cell.length_b   1.000
_cell.length_c   1.000
_cell.angle_alpha   90.00
_cell.angle_beta   90.00
_cell.angle_gamma   90.00
#
_symmetry.space_group_name_H-M   'P 1'
#
loop_
_entity.id
_entity.type
_entity.pdbx_description
1 polymer ?
#
loop_
_entity_poly.entity_id
_entity_poly.type
_entity_poly.pdbx_seq_one_letter_code
_entity_poly.pdbx_strand_id
1 'polypeptide(L)'
;LHYPLRRQRQMCIRDSHRTGDKWCIYPMYDYAHPIEDAIEGITHSICTLEFEDHRPLYNWVVEEVGKDMIPDKDEMPPRQIEFAKLYLTNVVTGKRYIKRLVEEGIVDGWDDPRLVSIAALRRRGFTPESIKMFVDLCGISKANSSVDYAMLEYCIREDLKLKKPRMMAILDPVKVVIDNYPEGQIEYLDVVNNLENEELGSRKVPFGREIYIDREDFMEAVSYTHLRAHETSLHL
;
A
#
# COMPACT_ATOMS: atom_id res chain seq x y z
N LEU A 1 16.57 22.40 -30.77
CA LEU A 1 15.47 21.49 -30.44
C LEU A 1 15.88 20.66 -29.21
N HIS A 2 15.59 21.19 -28.02
CA HIS A 2 15.84 20.48 -26.76
C HIS A 2 14.60 19.65 -26.43
N TYR A 3 14.60 18.38 -26.83
CA TYR A 3 13.61 17.43 -26.39
C TYR A 3 13.79 17.15 -24.88
N PRO A 4 12.71 17.07 -24.08
CA PRO A 4 12.77 16.79 -22.64
C PRO A 4 13.55 15.51 -22.31
N LEU A 5 13.51 14.51 -23.19
CA LEU A 5 14.26 13.25 -23.07
C LEU A 5 15.78 13.41 -23.19
N ARG A 6 16.28 14.51 -23.77
CA ARG A 6 17.72 14.77 -23.86
C ARG A 6 18.29 15.31 -22.55
N ARG A 7 17.46 15.95 -21.69
CA ARG A 7 17.89 16.46 -20.37
C ARG A 7 18.21 15.32 -19.39
N GLN A 8 17.52 14.22 -19.48
CA GLN A 8 17.79 13.04 -18.64
C GLN A 8 19.04 12.25 -19.04
N ARG A 9 19.60 12.51 -20.24
CA ARG A 9 20.84 11.88 -20.74
C ARG A 9 22.07 12.77 -20.60
N GLN A 10 21.92 13.99 -20.11
CA GLN A 10 23.08 14.87 -19.89
C GLN A 10 23.67 14.56 -18.52
N MET A 11 24.88 14.04 -18.50
CA MET A 11 25.64 13.79 -17.26
C MET A 11 26.13 15.07 -16.59
N CYS A 12 26.08 16.21 -17.28
CA CYS A 12 26.44 17.50 -16.76
C CYS A 12 25.67 18.65 -17.46
N ILE A 13 25.58 19.79 -16.78
CA ILE A 13 24.99 21.03 -17.28
C ILE A 13 25.96 22.19 -17.06
N ARG A 14 25.68 23.36 -17.71
CA ARG A 14 26.55 24.54 -17.63
C ARG A 14 26.13 25.53 -16.56
N ASP A 15 24.93 25.43 -16.06
CA ASP A 15 24.39 26.34 -15.06
C ASP A 15 23.61 25.57 -13.98
N SER A 16 23.45 26.19 -12.84
CA SER A 16 22.70 25.65 -11.71
C SER A 16 21.75 26.73 -11.20
N HIS A 17 20.56 26.32 -10.81
CA HIS A 17 19.57 27.23 -10.19
C HIS A 17 20.13 27.95 -8.95
N ARG A 18 20.97 27.27 -8.18
CA ARG A 18 21.50 27.79 -6.91
C ARG A 18 22.73 28.70 -7.08
N THR A 19 23.61 28.36 -8.01
CA THR A 19 24.95 29.00 -8.14
C THR A 19 25.18 29.63 -9.51
N GLY A 20 24.16 29.61 -10.41
CA GLY A 20 24.28 30.16 -11.75
C GLY A 20 25.39 29.46 -12.54
N ASP A 21 26.25 30.24 -13.15
CA ASP A 21 27.40 29.83 -13.97
C ASP A 21 28.76 29.90 -13.23
N LYS A 22 28.72 29.87 -11.88
CA LYS A 22 29.91 29.93 -11.04
C LYS A 22 30.97 28.89 -11.42
N TRP A 23 30.53 27.73 -11.87
CA TRP A 23 31.38 26.63 -12.32
C TRP A 23 31.18 26.41 -13.83
N CYS A 24 32.24 25.98 -14.53
CA CYS A 24 32.17 25.72 -15.97
C CYS A 24 31.21 24.55 -16.32
N ILE A 25 31.18 23.56 -15.44
CA ILE A 25 30.38 22.33 -15.62
C ILE A 25 29.85 21.89 -14.26
N TYR A 26 28.60 21.46 -14.24
CA TYR A 26 27.98 20.86 -13.07
C TYR A 26 27.69 19.38 -13.37
N PRO A 27 28.39 18.43 -12.74
CA PRO A 27 28.03 17.02 -12.80
C PRO A 27 26.62 16.81 -12.25
N MET A 28 25.84 15.96 -12.90
CA MET A 28 24.48 15.66 -12.50
C MET A 28 24.41 14.39 -11.65
N TYR A 29 23.19 13.87 -11.47
CA TYR A 29 22.86 12.76 -10.60
C TYR A 29 23.78 11.54 -10.73
N ASP A 30 24.20 11.16 -11.94
CA ASP A 30 25.05 9.99 -12.18
C ASP A 30 26.45 10.10 -11.52
N TYR A 31 26.89 11.30 -11.21
CA TYR A 31 28.13 11.55 -10.44
C TYR A 31 27.83 11.80 -8.96
N ALA A 32 26.74 12.52 -8.66
CA ALA A 32 26.42 12.86 -7.28
C ALA A 32 26.07 11.60 -6.47
N HIS A 33 25.29 10.70 -7.04
CA HIS A 33 24.85 9.48 -6.37
C HIS A 33 26.02 8.60 -5.85
N PRO A 34 26.98 8.16 -6.68
CA PRO A 34 28.10 7.35 -6.18
C PRO A 34 29.01 8.09 -5.21
N ILE A 35 29.18 9.41 -5.36
CA ILE A 35 30.01 10.22 -4.46
C ILE A 35 29.35 10.37 -3.09
N GLU A 36 28.06 10.70 -3.05
CA GLU A 36 27.31 10.81 -1.79
C GLU A 36 27.22 9.46 -1.07
N ASP A 37 26.96 8.37 -1.79
CA ASP A 37 26.97 7.02 -1.22
C ASP A 37 28.34 6.69 -0.56
N ALA A 38 29.43 7.08 -1.21
CA ALA A 38 30.77 6.86 -0.67
C ALA A 38 31.05 7.72 0.59
N ILE A 39 30.62 8.99 0.59
CA ILE A 39 30.80 9.91 1.73
C ILE A 39 29.98 9.44 2.93
N GLU A 40 28.77 8.93 2.69
CA GLU A 40 27.85 8.49 3.73
C GLU A 40 28.11 7.05 4.23
N GLY A 41 29.09 6.34 3.67
CA GLY A 41 29.43 4.97 4.05
C GLY A 41 28.32 3.96 3.66
N ILE A 42 27.59 4.21 2.56
CA ILE A 42 26.56 3.30 2.06
C ILE A 42 27.21 2.06 1.46
N THR A 43 26.82 0.89 1.91
CA THR A 43 27.29 -0.39 1.36
C THR A 43 26.40 -0.94 0.25
N HIS A 44 25.07 -0.71 0.37
CA HIS A 44 24.06 -1.21 -0.56
C HIS A 44 23.22 -0.04 -1.07
N SER A 45 23.54 0.43 -2.26
CA SER A 45 22.86 1.53 -2.94
C SER A 45 21.71 0.99 -3.77
N ILE A 46 20.48 1.17 -3.28
CA ILE A 46 19.27 0.59 -3.89
C ILE A 46 18.61 1.62 -4.80
N CYS A 47 18.41 1.26 -6.08
CA CYS A 47 17.80 2.14 -7.07
C CYS A 47 16.82 1.38 -7.98
N THR A 48 16.10 2.12 -8.82
CA THR A 48 15.18 1.53 -9.79
C THR A 48 15.91 1.00 -11.02
N LEU A 49 15.31 0.04 -11.70
CA LEU A 49 15.89 -0.66 -12.86
C LEU A 49 16.30 0.28 -14.01
N GLU A 50 15.74 1.48 -14.08
CA GLU A 50 16.13 2.49 -15.08
C GLU A 50 17.60 2.94 -14.99
N PHE A 51 18.26 2.67 -13.86
CA PHE A 51 19.68 2.97 -13.63
C PHE A 51 20.62 1.78 -13.89
N GLU A 52 20.12 0.65 -14.36
CA GLU A 52 20.95 -0.52 -14.61
C GLU A 52 22.03 -0.25 -15.64
N ASP A 53 21.70 0.45 -16.71
CA ASP A 53 22.66 0.84 -17.75
C ASP A 53 23.72 1.84 -17.25
N HIS A 54 23.46 2.51 -16.12
CA HIS A 54 24.36 3.50 -15.52
C HIS A 54 25.33 2.87 -14.50
N ARG A 55 25.13 1.61 -14.11
CA ARG A 55 25.99 0.91 -13.15
C ARG A 55 27.49 0.93 -13.48
N PRO A 56 27.91 0.76 -14.76
CA PRO A 56 29.34 0.88 -15.09
C PRO A 56 29.92 2.25 -14.74
N LEU A 57 29.17 3.33 -14.96
CA LEU A 57 29.60 4.68 -14.59
C LEU A 57 29.64 4.84 -13.06
N TYR A 58 28.62 4.34 -12.35
CA TYR A 58 28.60 4.33 -10.89
C TYR A 58 29.83 3.66 -10.30
N ASN A 59 30.14 2.45 -10.75
CA ASN A 59 31.31 1.71 -10.30
C ASN A 59 32.60 2.46 -10.60
N TRP A 60 32.75 3.02 -11.79
CA TRP A 60 33.92 3.80 -12.19
C TRP A 60 34.10 5.04 -11.31
N VAL A 61 33.05 5.79 -11.01
CA VAL A 61 33.14 6.96 -10.12
C VAL A 61 33.53 6.56 -8.71
N VAL A 62 32.99 5.47 -8.18
CA VAL A 62 33.38 4.93 -6.87
C VAL A 62 34.87 4.54 -6.85
N GLU A 63 35.34 3.87 -7.91
CA GLU A 63 36.75 3.43 -8.02
C GLU A 63 37.73 4.59 -8.13
N GLU A 64 37.40 5.61 -8.91
CA GLU A 64 38.35 6.73 -9.20
C GLU A 64 38.29 7.83 -8.14
N VAL A 65 37.14 8.11 -7.58
CA VAL A 65 36.94 9.24 -6.67
C VAL A 65 36.42 8.78 -5.32
N GLY A 66 35.41 7.89 -5.30
CA GLY A 66 34.65 7.53 -4.10
C GLY A 66 35.48 6.79 -3.06
N LYS A 67 36.44 5.94 -3.47
CA LYS A 67 37.29 5.14 -2.56
C LYS A 67 38.02 5.96 -1.52
N ASP A 68 38.43 7.20 -1.89
CA ASP A 68 39.17 8.09 -0.99
C ASP A 68 38.25 8.87 -0.04
N MET A 69 36.94 8.78 -0.26
CA MET A 69 35.87 9.47 0.48
C MET A 69 35.14 8.56 1.47
N ILE A 70 35.35 7.25 1.41
CA ILE A 70 34.72 6.27 2.32
C ILE A 70 35.27 6.52 3.74
N PRO A 71 34.38 6.71 4.75
CA PRO A 71 34.77 7.08 6.10
C PRO A 71 35.68 6.04 6.79
N ASP A 72 35.38 4.77 6.57
CA ASP A 72 36.18 3.66 7.08
C ASP A 72 36.79 2.86 5.90
N LYS A 73 38.12 2.78 5.88
CA LYS A 73 38.86 2.08 4.81
C LYS A 73 38.66 0.56 4.82
N ASP A 74 38.17 0.01 5.92
CA ASP A 74 37.81 -1.41 6.04
C ASP A 74 36.35 -1.70 5.60
N GLU A 75 35.56 -0.67 5.33
CA GLU A 75 34.21 -0.83 4.78
C GLU A 75 34.23 -1.16 3.30
N MET A 76 33.26 -1.98 2.90
CA MET A 76 33.06 -2.30 1.48
C MET A 76 32.59 -1.05 0.72
N PRO A 77 33.14 -0.79 -0.47
CA PRO A 77 32.68 0.31 -1.30
C PRO A 77 31.20 0.13 -1.66
N PRO A 78 30.48 1.24 -1.88
CA PRO A 78 29.06 1.19 -2.21
C PRO A 78 28.83 0.36 -3.48
N ARG A 79 27.79 -0.46 -3.45
CA ARG A 79 27.37 -1.32 -4.55
C ARG A 79 25.96 -0.98 -4.99
N GLN A 80 25.81 -0.60 -6.26
CA GLN A 80 24.50 -0.35 -6.84
C GLN A 80 23.71 -1.66 -7.05
N ILE A 81 22.47 -1.65 -6.57
CA ILE A 81 21.53 -2.78 -6.65
C ILE A 81 20.20 -2.25 -7.20
N GLU A 82 19.79 -2.74 -8.35
CA GLU A 82 18.55 -2.33 -9.00
C GLU A 82 17.41 -3.31 -8.74
N PHE A 83 16.21 -2.76 -8.67
CA PHE A 83 14.97 -3.52 -8.59
C PHE A 83 13.92 -2.97 -9.58
N ALA A 84 13.07 -3.86 -10.05
CA ALA A 84 12.01 -3.51 -10.97
C ALA A 84 10.82 -2.86 -10.26
N LYS A 85 10.02 -2.15 -11.02
CA LYS A 85 8.81 -1.53 -10.52
C LYS A 85 7.70 -2.56 -10.33
N LEU A 86 7.04 -2.50 -9.18
CA LEU A 86 5.83 -3.23 -8.88
C LEU A 86 4.61 -2.45 -9.39
N TYR A 87 3.78 -3.12 -10.19
CA TYR A 87 2.50 -2.59 -10.66
C TYR A 87 1.36 -3.33 -9.95
N LEU A 88 0.35 -2.58 -9.57
CA LEU A 88 -0.92 -3.12 -9.08
C LEU A 88 -1.97 -3.04 -10.18
N THR A 89 -2.79 -4.07 -10.31
CA THR A 89 -3.91 -4.07 -11.24
C THR A 89 -5.00 -3.09 -10.80
N ASN A 90 -5.68 -2.50 -11.76
CA ASN A 90 -6.86 -1.64 -11.55
C ASN A 90 -6.65 -0.41 -10.64
N VAL A 91 -5.40 0.04 -10.45
CA VAL A 91 -5.09 1.22 -9.64
C VAL A 91 -4.14 2.18 -10.35
N VAL A 92 -4.26 3.44 -10.03
CA VAL A 92 -3.39 4.50 -10.52
C VAL A 92 -2.32 4.79 -9.47
N THR A 93 -1.06 4.50 -9.81
CA THR A 93 0.11 4.74 -8.93
C THR A 93 0.96 5.93 -9.37
N GLY A 94 0.80 6.39 -10.61
CA GLY A 94 1.62 7.46 -11.18
C GLY A 94 1.32 8.82 -10.57
N LYS A 95 2.32 9.46 -9.94
CA LYS A 95 2.19 10.79 -9.29
C LYS A 95 1.50 11.83 -10.18
N ARG A 96 1.81 11.83 -11.48
CA ARG A 96 1.23 12.78 -12.45
C ARG A 96 -0.29 12.60 -12.60
N TYR A 97 -0.76 11.37 -12.61
CA TYR A 97 -2.19 11.05 -12.71
C TYR A 97 -2.92 11.36 -11.41
N ILE A 98 -2.33 10.99 -10.26
CA ILE A 98 -2.91 11.30 -8.94
C ILE A 98 -3.03 12.82 -8.77
N LYS A 99 -1.99 13.58 -9.13
CA LYS A 99 -2.04 15.04 -9.09
C LYS A 99 -3.21 15.60 -9.90
N ARG A 100 -3.43 15.07 -11.11
CA ARG A 100 -4.55 15.46 -11.96
C ARG A 100 -5.91 15.17 -11.32
N LEU A 101 -6.09 13.99 -10.73
CA LEU A 101 -7.32 13.63 -10.02
C LEU A 101 -7.65 14.59 -8.87
N VAL A 102 -6.61 15.04 -8.14
CA VAL A 102 -6.77 16.03 -7.06
C VAL A 102 -7.09 17.42 -7.61
N GLU A 103 -6.39 17.86 -8.66
CA GLU A 103 -6.59 19.20 -9.26
C GLU A 103 -7.96 19.34 -9.95
N GLU A 104 -8.49 18.26 -10.54
CA GLU A 104 -9.82 18.20 -11.14
C GLU A 104 -10.94 17.98 -10.10
N GLY A 105 -10.61 17.83 -8.82
CA GLY A 105 -11.58 17.59 -7.75
C GLY A 105 -12.31 16.24 -7.81
N ILE A 106 -11.75 15.26 -8.54
CA ILE A 106 -12.31 13.90 -8.62
C ILE A 106 -12.09 13.15 -7.30
N VAL A 107 -10.99 13.45 -6.63
CA VAL A 107 -10.67 12.98 -5.28
C VAL A 107 -10.42 14.16 -4.36
N ASP A 108 -10.70 14.00 -3.07
CA ASP A 108 -10.63 15.09 -2.07
C ASP A 108 -9.20 15.53 -1.74
N GLY A 109 -8.21 14.68 -2.00
CA GLY A 109 -6.81 14.96 -1.74
C GLY A 109 -5.92 13.75 -1.95
N TRP A 110 -4.64 13.89 -1.60
CA TRP A 110 -3.63 12.84 -1.74
C TRP A 110 -3.84 11.66 -0.80
N ASP A 111 -4.61 11.82 0.25
CA ASP A 111 -4.98 10.82 1.24
C ASP A 111 -6.38 10.24 1.02
N ASP A 112 -7.02 10.58 -0.12
CA ASP A 112 -8.34 10.05 -0.44
C ASP A 112 -8.34 8.52 -0.42
N PRO A 113 -9.28 7.87 0.31
CA PRO A 113 -9.31 6.40 0.47
C PRO A 113 -9.41 5.62 -0.84
N ARG A 114 -9.82 6.25 -1.92
CA ARG A 114 -9.88 5.65 -3.27
C ARG A 114 -8.52 5.51 -3.92
N LEU A 115 -7.49 6.19 -3.40
CA LEU A 115 -6.11 6.12 -3.89
C LEU A 115 -5.32 5.00 -3.19
N VAL A 116 -4.13 4.71 -3.74
CA VAL A 116 -3.18 3.74 -3.20
C VAL A 116 -1.90 4.40 -2.66
N SER A 117 -1.94 5.69 -2.38
CA SER A 117 -0.84 6.35 -1.66
C SER A 117 -0.73 5.78 -0.24
N ILE A 118 0.45 5.85 0.37
CA ILE A 118 0.63 5.41 1.77
C ILE A 118 -0.33 6.16 2.72
N ALA A 119 -0.55 7.46 2.48
CA ALA A 119 -1.50 8.25 3.26
C ALA A 119 -2.95 7.75 3.10
N ALA A 120 -3.35 7.41 1.87
CA ALA A 120 -4.67 6.87 1.57
C ALA A 120 -4.87 5.48 2.18
N LEU A 121 -3.89 4.59 2.04
CA LEU A 121 -3.93 3.26 2.65
C LEU A 121 -4.03 3.36 4.17
N ARG A 122 -3.26 4.24 4.80
CA ARG A 122 -3.35 4.51 6.24
C ARG A 122 -4.74 4.99 6.65
N ARG A 123 -5.34 5.91 5.89
CA ARG A 123 -6.70 6.40 6.13
C ARG A 123 -7.76 5.32 5.99
N ARG A 124 -7.56 4.37 5.07
CA ARG A 124 -8.39 3.16 4.91
C ARG A 124 -8.23 2.13 6.04
N GLY A 125 -7.22 2.26 6.88
CA GLY A 125 -6.95 1.35 7.98
C GLY A 125 -5.90 0.26 7.70
N PHE A 126 -5.14 0.37 6.61
CA PHE A 126 -4.01 -0.51 6.36
C PHE A 126 -2.93 -0.31 7.42
N THR A 127 -2.45 -1.40 7.96
CA THR A 127 -1.39 -1.41 8.95
C THR A 127 -0.01 -1.48 8.27
N PRO A 128 1.06 -0.98 8.91
CA PRO A 128 2.41 -1.16 8.40
C PRO A 128 2.77 -2.64 8.18
N GLU A 129 2.30 -3.52 9.06
CA GLU A 129 2.54 -4.97 9.02
C GLU A 129 1.90 -5.58 7.77
N SER A 130 0.66 -5.21 7.46
CA SER A 130 -0.01 -5.70 6.25
C SER A 130 0.69 -5.26 4.96
N ILE A 131 1.23 -4.04 4.93
CA ILE A 131 1.98 -3.53 3.78
C ILE A 131 3.32 -4.27 3.65
N LYS A 132 4.03 -4.51 4.77
CA LYS A 132 5.26 -5.30 4.77
C LYS A 132 4.99 -6.73 4.29
N MET A 133 3.99 -7.40 4.83
CA MET A 133 3.55 -8.73 4.39
C MET A 133 3.28 -8.75 2.88
N PHE A 134 2.61 -7.74 2.35
CA PHE A 134 2.36 -7.63 0.92
C PHE A 134 3.66 -7.54 0.11
N VAL A 135 4.60 -6.69 0.52
CA VAL A 135 5.90 -6.53 -0.16
C VAL A 135 6.71 -7.81 -0.09
N ASP A 136 6.71 -8.51 1.05
CA ASP A 136 7.40 -9.79 1.23
C ASP A 136 6.82 -10.87 0.31
N LEU A 137 5.49 -10.94 0.17
CA LEU A 137 4.83 -11.86 -0.76
C LEU A 137 5.11 -11.55 -2.23
N CYS A 138 5.22 -10.28 -2.59
CA CYS A 138 5.59 -9.87 -3.95
C CYS A 138 7.04 -10.21 -4.28
N GLY A 139 7.92 -10.16 -3.28
CA GLY A 139 9.36 -10.33 -3.45
C GLY A 139 10.02 -9.20 -4.23
N ILE A 140 11.34 -9.30 -4.39
CA ILE A 140 12.15 -8.35 -5.15
C ILE A 140 12.63 -9.03 -6.44
N SER A 141 12.42 -8.38 -7.57
CA SER A 141 12.79 -8.88 -8.89
C SER A 141 13.36 -7.78 -9.77
N LYS A 142 14.18 -8.15 -10.75
CA LYS A 142 14.59 -7.26 -11.85
C LYS A 142 13.61 -7.28 -13.04
N ALA A 143 12.58 -8.11 -13.00
CA ALA A 143 11.51 -8.12 -13.98
C ALA A 143 10.30 -7.34 -13.45
N ASN A 144 9.76 -6.43 -14.26
CA ASN A 144 8.52 -5.74 -13.92
C ASN A 144 7.41 -6.76 -13.66
N SER A 145 6.78 -6.67 -12.51
CA SER A 145 5.68 -7.53 -12.11
C SER A 145 4.39 -6.75 -11.95
N SER A 146 3.28 -7.37 -12.34
CA SER A 146 1.95 -6.86 -12.06
C SER A 146 1.27 -7.79 -11.08
N VAL A 147 0.86 -7.26 -9.95
CA VAL A 147 0.23 -8.00 -8.85
C VAL A 147 -1.22 -7.58 -8.73
N ASP A 148 -2.09 -8.52 -8.46
CA ASP A 148 -3.50 -8.22 -8.25
C ASP A 148 -3.68 -7.42 -6.96
N TYR A 149 -4.50 -6.38 -7.03
CA TYR A 149 -4.87 -5.56 -5.87
C TYR A 149 -5.50 -6.39 -4.75
N ALA A 150 -6.21 -7.46 -5.09
CA ALA A 150 -6.79 -8.41 -4.15
C ALA A 150 -5.75 -9.04 -3.19
N MET A 151 -4.48 -9.17 -3.62
CA MET A 151 -3.40 -9.64 -2.75
C MET A 151 -3.09 -8.63 -1.63
N LEU A 152 -3.10 -7.33 -1.94
CA LEU A 152 -2.94 -6.29 -0.91
C LEU A 152 -4.11 -6.31 0.08
N GLU A 153 -5.34 -6.51 -0.42
CA GLU A 153 -6.52 -6.65 0.43
C GLU A 153 -6.50 -7.95 1.26
N TYR A 154 -5.95 -9.02 0.74
CA TYR A 154 -5.73 -10.25 1.51
C TYR A 154 -4.80 -9.98 2.69
N CYS A 155 -3.68 -9.30 2.48
CA CYS A 155 -2.72 -9.01 3.55
C CYS A 155 -3.35 -8.19 4.70
N ILE A 156 -4.19 -7.19 4.39
CA ILE A 156 -4.85 -6.42 5.45
C ILE A 156 -5.91 -7.25 6.16
N ARG A 157 -6.66 -8.10 5.45
CA ARG A 157 -7.63 -9.01 6.09
C ARG A 157 -6.96 -9.94 7.08
N GLU A 158 -5.85 -10.58 6.68
CA GLU A 158 -5.11 -11.49 7.56
C GLU A 158 -4.54 -10.77 8.80
N ASP A 159 -4.02 -9.56 8.63
CA ASP A 159 -3.50 -8.81 9.78
C ASP A 159 -4.61 -8.36 10.74
N LEU A 160 -5.73 -7.86 10.21
CA LEU A 160 -6.85 -7.40 11.04
C LEU A 160 -7.62 -8.56 11.67
N LYS A 161 -7.63 -9.73 11.04
CA LYS A 161 -8.31 -10.93 11.49
C LYS A 161 -7.97 -11.30 12.94
N LEU A 162 -6.71 -11.11 13.32
CA LEU A 162 -6.22 -11.39 14.67
C LEU A 162 -6.25 -10.18 15.60
N LYS A 163 -6.21 -8.97 15.07
CA LYS A 163 -5.97 -7.76 15.85
C LYS A 163 -7.22 -6.93 16.15
N LYS A 164 -8.32 -7.16 15.42
CA LYS A 164 -9.48 -6.26 15.51
C LYS A 164 -10.77 -7.00 15.81
N PRO A 165 -11.70 -6.34 16.54
CA PRO A 165 -13.04 -6.90 16.73
C PRO A 165 -13.77 -6.96 15.38
N ARG A 166 -14.55 -8.04 15.20
CA ARG A 166 -15.40 -8.23 14.03
C ARG A 166 -16.79 -7.71 14.30
N MET A 167 -17.25 -6.84 13.43
CA MET A 167 -18.60 -6.28 13.48
C MET A 167 -19.34 -6.66 12.23
N MET A 168 -20.60 -7.03 12.38
CA MET A 168 -21.51 -7.18 11.26
C MET A 168 -22.05 -5.81 10.82
N ALA A 169 -22.00 -5.53 9.54
CA ALA A 169 -22.61 -4.34 8.94
C ALA A 169 -23.55 -4.77 7.82
N ILE A 170 -24.79 -4.33 7.89
CA ILE A 170 -25.82 -4.60 6.88
C ILE A 170 -26.01 -3.32 6.08
N LEU A 171 -25.63 -3.34 4.79
CA LEU A 171 -25.63 -2.15 3.93
C LEU A 171 -26.98 -1.91 3.25
N ASP A 172 -27.70 -2.97 2.88
CA ASP A 172 -29.05 -2.91 2.31
C ASP A 172 -30.03 -3.72 3.18
N PRO A 173 -30.47 -3.15 4.31
CA PRO A 173 -31.23 -3.87 5.31
C PRO A 173 -32.65 -4.15 4.88
N VAL A 174 -33.09 -5.38 5.12
CA VAL A 174 -34.51 -5.79 5.10
C VAL A 174 -34.94 -6.04 6.54
N LYS A 175 -36.02 -5.38 6.95
CA LYS A 175 -36.60 -5.55 8.28
C LYS A 175 -37.36 -6.90 8.34
N VAL A 176 -37.02 -7.69 9.34
CA VAL A 176 -37.71 -8.96 9.63
C VAL A 176 -38.41 -8.82 10.98
N VAL A 177 -39.68 -9.21 11.02
CA VAL A 177 -40.50 -9.23 12.24
C VAL A 177 -40.74 -10.69 12.64
N ILE A 178 -40.35 -11.04 13.85
CA ILE A 178 -40.55 -12.39 14.42
C ILE A 178 -41.90 -12.41 15.14
N ASP A 179 -42.90 -12.98 14.52
CA ASP A 179 -44.32 -12.91 14.98
C ASP A 179 -44.55 -13.54 16.36
N ASN A 180 -43.87 -14.62 16.65
CA ASN A 180 -43.98 -15.36 17.92
C ASN A 180 -43.02 -14.82 19.03
N TYR A 181 -42.31 -13.74 18.78
CA TYR A 181 -41.47 -13.10 19.82
C TYR A 181 -42.27 -12.05 20.58
N PRO A 182 -42.18 -12.01 21.94
CA PRO A 182 -42.99 -11.10 22.74
C PRO A 182 -42.72 -9.63 22.38
N GLU A 183 -43.80 -8.86 22.28
CA GLU A 183 -43.72 -7.44 21.96
C GLU A 183 -43.05 -6.65 23.09
N GLY A 184 -42.05 -5.80 22.74
CA GLY A 184 -41.31 -4.97 23.70
C GLY A 184 -40.24 -5.73 24.51
N GLN A 185 -40.13 -7.03 24.36
CA GLN A 185 -39.06 -7.79 25.00
C GLN A 185 -37.74 -7.60 24.23
N ILE A 186 -36.66 -7.29 24.95
CA ILE A 186 -35.31 -7.20 24.43
C ILE A 186 -34.41 -8.09 25.28
N GLU A 187 -33.71 -9.00 24.64
CA GLU A 187 -32.65 -9.81 25.24
C GLU A 187 -31.29 -9.26 24.84
N TYR A 188 -30.30 -9.45 25.68
CA TYR A 188 -28.92 -9.07 25.40
C TYR A 188 -28.07 -10.32 25.30
N LEU A 189 -27.67 -10.63 24.06
CA LEU A 189 -26.84 -11.78 23.73
C LEU A 189 -25.38 -11.43 23.89
N ASP A 190 -24.60 -12.34 24.45
CA ASP A 190 -23.14 -12.21 24.50
C ASP A 190 -22.54 -12.67 23.19
N VAL A 191 -21.95 -11.73 22.45
CA VAL A 191 -21.29 -12.00 21.17
C VAL A 191 -19.81 -11.75 21.29
N VAL A 192 -19.00 -12.75 20.99
CA VAL A 192 -17.54 -12.66 21.01
C VAL A 192 -17.09 -11.66 19.93
N ASN A 193 -16.19 -10.76 20.31
CA ASN A 193 -15.68 -9.73 19.40
C ASN A 193 -14.76 -10.30 18.32
N ASN A 194 -14.07 -11.40 18.62
CA ASN A 194 -13.20 -12.10 17.67
C ASN A 194 -13.08 -13.56 18.08
N LEU A 195 -13.38 -14.48 17.15
CA LEU A 195 -13.32 -15.93 17.42
C LEU A 195 -11.89 -16.46 17.53
N GLU A 196 -10.91 -15.74 16.97
CA GLU A 196 -9.51 -16.18 16.94
C GLU A 196 -8.64 -15.46 17.98
N ASN A 197 -9.20 -14.45 18.67
CA ASN A 197 -8.50 -13.69 19.69
C ASN A 197 -9.44 -13.36 20.86
N GLU A 198 -9.41 -14.21 21.89
CA GLU A 198 -10.24 -14.09 23.08
C GLU A 198 -9.92 -12.82 23.91
N GLU A 199 -8.72 -12.24 23.79
CA GLU A 199 -8.33 -11.02 24.50
C GLU A 199 -9.19 -9.82 24.12
N LEU A 200 -9.82 -9.85 22.94
CA LEU A 200 -10.73 -8.81 22.48
C LEU A 200 -12.10 -8.86 23.18
N GLY A 201 -12.35 -9.88 24.01
CA GLY A 201 -13.55 -10.00 24.83
C GLY A 201 -14.85 -10.18 24.03
N SER A 202 -15.95 -9.84 24.66
CA SER A 202 -17.31 -9.94 24.11
C SER A 202 -18.07 -8.64 24.27
N ARG A 203 -19.17 -8.52 23.53
CA ARG A 203 -20.13 -7.40 23.63
C ARG A 203 -21.55 -7.90 23.78
N LYS A 204 -22.39 -7.08 24.40
CA LYS A 204 -23.83 -7.31 24.48
C LYS A 204 -24.49 -6.78 23.20
N VAL A 205 -25.22 -7.64 22.50
CA VAL A 205 -25.98 -7.28 21.30
C VAL A 205 -27.47 -7.41 21.63
N PRO A 206 -28.28 -6.37 21.44
CA PRO A 206 -29.71 -6.44 21.67
C PRO A 206 -30.37 -7.33 20.60
N PHE A 207 -31.25 -8.22 21.06
CA PHE A 207 -32.10 -9.05 20.21
C PHE A 207 -33.56 -8.86 20.61
N GLY A 208 -34.43 -8.69 19.62
CA GLY A 208 -35.84 -8.46 19.87
C GLY A 208 -36.70 -8.92 18.71
N ARG A 209 -37.98 -8.56 18.76
CA ARG A 209 -38.98 -8.92 17.74
C ARG A 209 -38.62 -8.39 16.35
N GLU A 210 -37.93 -7.26 16.26
CA GLU A 210 -37.51 -6.64 15.01
C GLU A 210 -36.03 -6.80 14.84
N ILE A 211 -35.61 -7.45 13.75
CA ILE A 211 -34.22 -7.62 13.35
C ILE A 211 -34.04 -7.17 11.90
N TYR A 212 -32.79 -7.04 11.47
CA TYR A 212 -32.45 -6.67 10.10
C TYR A 212 -31.52 -7.72 9.52
N ILE A 213 -31.78 -8.09 8.26
CA ILE A 213 -30.93 -8.98 7.46
C ILE A 213 -30.52 -8.27 6.18
N ASP A 214 -29.46 -8.74 5.52
CA ASP A 214 -29.09 -8.22 4.20
C ASP A 214 -30.14 -8.64 3.15
N ARG A 215 -30.41 -7.77 2.19
CA ARG A 215 -31.37 -8.05 1.13
C ARG A 215 -30.97 -9.26 0.30
N GLU A 216 -29.67 -9.48 0.11
CA GLU A 216 -29.16 -10.63 -0.64
C GLU A 216 -29.48 -11.98 0.04
N ASP A 217 -29.66 -11.96 1.37
CA ASP A 217 -30.03 -13.14 2.14
C ASP A 217 -31.56 -13.39 2.14
N PHE A 218 -32.34 -12.41 1.65
CA PHE A 218 -33.80 -12.55 1.53
C PHE A 218 -34.17 -13.04 0.14
N MET A 219 -34.86 -14.19 0.08
CA MET A 219 -35.46 -14.69 -1.15
C MET A 219 -36.97 -14.90 -0.92
N GLU A 220 -37.80 -14.33 -1.78
CA GLU A 220 -39.17 -14.75 -1.89
C GLU A 220 -39.24 -16.18 -2.42
N ALA A 221 -39.32 -17.15 -1.54
CA ALA A 221 -39.36 -18.53 -1.92
C ALA A 221 -40.72 -18.94 -2.43
N VAL A 222 -40.74 -19.50 -3.61
CA VAL A 222 -41.98 -20.00 -4.23
C VAL A 222 -42.49 -21.29 -3.59
N SER A 223 -41.71 -21.99 -2.74
CA SER A 223 -42.16 -23.29 -2.19
C SER A 223 -41.49 -23.76 -0.89
N TYR A 224 -40.28 -23.37 -0.55
CA TYR A 224 -39.60 -23.73 0.69
C TYR A 224 -38.71 -22.58 1.15
N THR A 225 -39.02 -21.99 2.29
CA THR A 225 -38.20 -20.94 2.91
C THR A 225 -36.97 -21.54 3.58
N HIS A 226 -35.90 -21.63 2.85
CA HIS A 226 -34.57 -21.71 3.44
C HIS A 226 -33.92 -20.33 3.32
N LEU A 227 -33.84 -19.60 4.44
CA LEU A 227 -32.80 -18.59 4.58
C LEU A 227 -31.50 -19.26 4.21
N ARG A 228 -30.73 -18.68 3.28
CA ARG A 228 -29.38 -19.14 3.03
C ARG A 228 -28.59 -18.89 4.31
N ALA A 229 -28.51 -19.92 5.14
CA ALA A 229 -27.55 -19.96 6.20
C ALA A 229 -26.19 -20.08 5.53
N HIS A 230 -25.49 -18.97 5.35
CA HIS A 230 -24.06 -19.04 5.24
C HIS A 230 -23.58 -19.66 6.55
N GLU A 231 -22.91 -20.81 6.48
CA GLU A 231 -22.40 -21.55 7.64
C GLU A 231 -21.52 -20.72 8.57
N THR A 232 -21.08 -19.53 8.13
CA THR A 232 -20.29 -18.56 8.90
C THR A 232 -21.11 -17.52 9.68
N SER A 233 -22.41 -17.41 9.47
CA SER A 233 -23.27 -16.44 10.17
C SER A 233 -24.11 -17.04 11.30
N LEU A 234 -24.08 -18.34 11.50
CA LEU A 234 -24.87 -19.04 12.52
C LEU A 234 -24.12 -19.34 13.83
N HIS A 235 -23.07 -18.65 14.13
CA HIS A 235 -22.57 -18.55 15.48
C HIS A 235 -22.97 -17.20 16.08
N LEU A 236 -24.28 -17.03 16.22
CA LEU A 236 -24.88 -16.16 17.20
C LEU A 236 -24.83 -16.81 18.55
#